data_fd2fe3f6ca19ca51d815a9169edaf84f
#
_entry.id   fd2fe3f6ca19ca51d815a9169edaf84f
#
_cell.length_a   1.000
_cell.length_b   1.000
_cell.length_c   1.000
_cell.angle_alpha   90.00
_cell.angle_beta   90.00
_cell.angle_gamma   90.00
#
_symmetry.space_group_name_H-M   'P 1'
#
loop_
_entity.id
_entity.type
_entity.pdbx_description
1 polymer ?
#
loop_
_entity_poly.entity_id
_entity_poly.type
_entity_poly.pdbx_seq_one_letter_code
_entity_poly.pdbx_strand_id
1 'polypeptide(L)'
;MWSFANDRFAARVYFCSNTAVPRQRNPIRPKILIFDVDGVLVDVRGTYWRSALETVRHLSGKRVTYAELHKWKSKPGNNDDWAMTAAWLTALGRPTTYDEARATFEKFYWGTDGKPGLVRNEKLLITPVQIQRWAKRYELNLFTGRTRQEFSFTFKRWAGTEYFRRVITMDDAKKKPDPEGLRMILDGRDPAAALYVGDNIDDALAARGARVPFAAIVAAGDAGYRQRMARFRELGALALLARARDLNQLLVK
;
A
#
# COMPACT_ATOMS: atom_id res chain seq x y z
N MET A 1 -5.23 -19.37 37.10
CA MET A 1 -4.55 -18.09 37.41
C MET A 1 -3.41 -17.93 36.39
N TRP A 2 -3.70 -17.32 35.21
CA TRP A 2 -2.71 -17.15 34.16
C TRP A 2 -2.35 -15.66 34.11
N SER A 3 -1.10 -15.39 34.43
CA SER A 3 -0.48 -14.06 34.38
C SER A 3 -0.26 -13.65 32.93
N PHE A 4 -0.94 -12.60 32.44
CA PHE A 4 -0.63 -11.93 31.17
C PHE A 4 0.60 -11.06 31.39
N ALA A 5 1.76 -11.55 30.94
CA ALA A 5 2.96 -10.74 30.83
C ALA A 5 2.76 -9.69 29.72
N ASN A 6 2.94 -8.42 30.09
CA ASN A 6 2.94 -7.24 29.24
C ASN A 6 4.09 -7.30 28.23
N ASP A 7 3.85 -7.85 27.04
CA ASP A 7 4.83 -7.79 25.96
C ASP A 7 4.63 -6.44 25.21
N ARG A 8 5.41 -5.45 25.61
CA ARG A 8 5.54 -4.18 24.89
C ARG A 8 6.11 -4.49 23.51
N PHE A 9 5.27 -4.45 22.48
CA PHE A 9 5.69 -4.56 21.07
C PHE A 9 6.60 -3.39 20.71
N ALA A 10 7.90 -3.57 20.94
CA ALA A 10 8.91 -2.70 20.35
C ALA A 10 8.82 -2.85 18.83
N ALA A 11 8.68 -1.72 18.13
CA ALA A 11 8.68 -1.69 16.67
C ALA A 11 10.00 -2.33 16.17
N ARG A 12 9.92 -3.51 15.57
CA ARG A 12 11.08 -4.22 15.04
C ARG A 12 11.22 -3.92 13.56
N VAL A 13 12.29 -3.24 13.20
CA VAL A 13 12.74 -3.13 11.81
C VAL A 13 13.55 -4.36 11.48
N TYR A 14 13.12 -5.13 10.49
CA TYR A 14 13.86 -6.29 10.00
C TYR A 14 14.61 -5.92 8.73
N PHE A 15 15.94 -5.90 8.79
CA PHE A 15 16.77 -5.78 7.60
C PHE A 15 16.87 -7.13 6.90
N CYS A 16 16.68 -7.14 5.60
CA CYS A 16 16.80 -8.34 4.78
C CYS A 16 18.24 -8.48 4.28
N SER A 17 18.98 -9.51 4.74
CA SER A 17 20.29 -9.86 4.20
C SER A 17 20.21 -11.19 3.46
N ASN A 18 20.73 -11.23 2.23
CA ASN A 18 20.88 -12.46 1.45
C ASN A 18 22.16 -13.26 1.84
N THR A 19 22.84 -12.90 2.93
CA THR A 19 24.05 -13.59 3.39
C THR A 19 23.93 -13.92 4.89
N ALA A 20 24.43 -15.07 5.28
CA ALA A 20 24.33 -15.69 6.62
C ALA A 20 25.07 -14.94 7.76
N VAL A 21 25.40 -13.67 7.60
CA VAL A 21 26.03 -12.84 8.65
C VAL A 21 25.22 -11.57 8.82
N PRO A 22 24.75 -11.21 10.04
CA PRO A 22 24.08 -9.95 10.29
C PRO A 22 25.12 -8.83 10.24
N ARG A 23 25.43 -8.34 9.05
CA ARG A 23 26.18 -7.08 8.93
C ARG A 23 25.21 -5.93 9.27
N GLN A 24 25.56 -5.10 10.23
CA GLN A 24 24.98 -3.76 10.38
C GLN A 24 25.08 -3.07 9.02
N ARG A 25 23.98 -3.03 8.28
CA ARG A 25 23.94 -2.26 7.03
C ARG A 25 23.94 -0.79 7.45
N ASN A 26 24.83 -0.01 6.84
CA ASN A 26 24.86 1.44 7.00
C ASN A 26 23.44 1.99 6.79
N PRO A 27 23.01 2.96 7.60
CA PRO A 27 21.72 3.59 7.44
C PRO A 27 21.59 4.15 6.03
N ILE A 28 20.40 3.97 5.44
CA ILE A 28 20.10 4.43 4.09
C ILE A 28 20.07 5.96 4.09
N ARG A 29 20.63 6.56 3.04
CA ARG A 29 20.62 8.01 2.82
C ARG A 29 19.90 8.38 1.51
N PRO A 30 18.59 8.10 1.38
CA PRO A 30 17.88 8.51 0.19
C PRO A 30 17.77 10.04 0.15
N LYS A 31 17.70 10.59 -1.04
CA LYS A 31 17.32 11.99 -1.27
C LYS A 31 15.83 12.10 -1.57
N ILE A 32 15.23 11.02 -2.05
CA ILE A 32 13.86 10.94 -2.54
C ILE A 32 13.13 9.83 -1.77
N LEU A 33 12.01 10.17 -1.16
CA LEU A 33 11.06 9.21 -0.59
C LEU A 33 9.83 9.12 -1.49
N ILE A 34 9.48 7.91 -1.87
CA ILE A 34 8.28 7.63 -2.66
C ILE A 34 7.39 6.75 -1.80
N PHE A 35 6.10 7.06 -1.71
CA PHE A 35 5.16 6.26 -0.93
C PHE A 35 4.02 5.77 -1.82
N ASP A 36 3.59 4.53 -1.58
CA ASP A 36 2.22 4.17 -1.89
C ASP A 36 1.27 4.87 -0.90
N VAL A 37 -0.01 4.86 -1.20
CA VAL A 37 -1.05 5.51 -0.38
C VAL A 37 -1.76 4.48 0.48
N ASP A 38 -2.33 3.47 -0.13
CA ASP A 38 -3.22 2.50 0.51
C ASP A 38 -2.43 1.48 1.34
N GLY A 39 -2.79 1.32 2.61
CA GLY A 39 -2.03 0.48 3.53
C GLY A 39 -0.71 1.10 4.04
N VAL A 40 -0.26 2.21 3.44
CA VAL A 40 0.97 2.93 3.81
C VAL A 40 0.66 4.24 4.53
N LEU A 41 -0.06 5.14 3.86
CA LEU A 41 -0.44 6.46 4.41
C LEU A 41 -1.90 6.49 4.84
N VAL A 42 -2.75 5.63 4.27
CA VAL A 42 -4.19 5.56 4.48
C VAL A 42 -4.61 4.15 4.86
N ASP A 43 -5.43 4.02 5.91
CA ASP A 43 -6.08 2.75 6.28
C ASP A 43 -7.28 2.50 5.36
N VAL A 44 -7.20 1.47 4.55
CA VAL A 44 -8.21 1.10 3.56
C VAL A 44 -9.09 -0.08 3.96
N ARG A 45 -8.88 -0.64 5.15
CA ARG A 45 -9.64 -1.81 5.63
C ARG A 45 -11.13 -1.53 5.74
N GLY A 46 -11.48 -0.34 6.21
CA GLY A 46 -12.86 0.11 6.35
C GLY A 46 -13.47 0.73 5.08
N THR A 47 -12.71 0.84 4.01
CA THR A 47 -13.09 1.51 2.76
C THR A 47 -12.93 0.60 1.55
N TYR A 48 -11.78 0.59 0.85
CA TYR A 48 -11.56 -0.24 -0.34
C TYR A 48 -11.81 -1.73 -0.07
N TRP A 49 -11.18 -2.28 0.99
CA TRP A 49 -11.36 -3.70 1.30
C TRP A 49 -12.81 -4.04 1.63
N ARG A 50 -13.48 -3.16 2.34
CA ARG A 50 -14.90 -3.35 2.63
C ARG A 50 -15.75 -3.20 1.39
N SER A 51 -15.45 -2.25 0.51
CA SER A 51 -16.15 -2.11 -0.79
C SER A 51 -16.01 -3.37 -1.63
N ALA A 52 -14.81 -3.95 -1.73
CA ALA A 52 -14.60 -5.22 -2.43
C ALA A 52 -15.43 -6.36 -1.82
N LEU A 53 -15.42 -6.51 -0.49
CA LEU A 53 -16.21 -7.52 0.21
C LEU A 53 -17.71 -7.35 -0.03
N GLU A 54 -18.24 -6.12 0.10
CA GLU A 54 -19.67 -5.85 -0.11
C GLU A 54 -20.06 -6.07 -1.57
N THR A 55 -19.17 -5.73 -2.52
CA THR A 55 -19.39 -6.02 -3.95
C THR A 55 -19.50 -7.52 -4.21
N VAL A 56 -18.55 -8.31 -3.69
CA VAL A 56 -18.58 -9.77 -3.85
C VAL A 56 -19.83 -10.38 -3.20
N ARG A 57 -20.18 -9.94 -2.00
CA ARG A 57 -21.40 -10.40 -1.31
C ARG A 57 -22.66 -10.06 -2.09
N HIS A 58 -22.76 -8.82 -2.56
CA HIS A 58 -23.93 -8.32 -3.29
C HIS A 58 -24.15 -9.08 -4.60
N LEU A 59 -23.11 -9.25 -5.42
CA LEU A 59 -23.22 -9.86 -6.75
C LEU A 59 -23.28 -11.39 -6.70
N SER A 60 -22.59 -12.05 -5.74
CA SER A 60 -22.58 -13.52 -5.65
C SER A 60 -23.61 -14.12 -4.70
N GLY A 61 -24.18 -13.33 -3.79
CA GLY A 61 -25.01 -13.82 -2.68
C GLY A 61 -24.23 -14.64 -1.63
N LYS A 62 -22.90 -14.81 -1.77
CA LYS A 62 -22.09 -15.63 -0.88
C LYS A 62 -21.51 -14.82 0.26
N ARG A 63 -21.37 -15.45 1.42
CA ARG A 63 -20.57 -14.88 2.54
C ARG A 63 -19.09 -15.01 2.21
N VAL A 64 -18.37 -13.89 2.23
CA VAL A 64 -16.92 -13.84 2.07
C VAL A 64 -16.29 -13.05 3.23
N THR A 65 -15.02 -13.32 3.51
CA THR A 65 -14.31 -12.84 4.69
C THR A 65 -13.09 -11.98 4.34
N TYR A 66 -12.58 -11.21 5.30
CA TYR A 66 -11.31 -10.51 5.14
C TYR A 66 -10.12 -11.47 4.93
N ALA A 67 -10.16 -12.68 5.48
CA ALA A 67 -9.11 -13.68 5.26
C ALA A 67 -9.06 -14.13 3.79
N GLU A 68 -10.20 -14.29 3.13
CA GLU A 68 -10.28 -14.60 1.70
C GLU A 68 -9.83 -13.41 0.86
N LEU A 69 -10.25 -12.18 1.21
CA LEU A 69 -9.75 -10.96 0.57
C LEU A 69 -8.22 -10.89 0.61
N HIS A 70 -7.62 -11.14 1.76
CA HIS A 70 -6.15 -11.15 1.90
C HIS A 70 -5.47 -12.17 1.00
N LYS A 71 -6.06 -13.37 0.82
CA LYS A 71 -5.55 -14.37 -0.12
C LYS A 71 -5.57 -13.84 -1.57
N TRP A 72 -6.61 -13.10 -1.93
CA TRP A 72 -6.69 -12.47 -3.25
C TRP A 72 -5.68 -11.33 -3.40
N LYS A 73 -5.60 -10.42 -2.46
CA LYS A 73 -4.66 -9.28 -2.45
C LYS A 73 -3.18 -9.72 -2.46
N SER A 74 -2.89 -10.93 -1.98
CA SER A 74 -1.52 -11.46 -1.95
C SER A 74 -1.03 -12.02 -3.30
N LYS A 75 -1.90 -12.11 -4.31
CA LYS A 75 -1.52 -12.56 -5.66
C LYS A 75 -0.95 -11.39 -6.44
N PRO A 76 0.15 -11.60 -7.21
CA PRO A 76 0.67 -10.58 -8.14
C PRO A 76 -0.41 -10.15 -9.14
N GLY A 77 -0.43 -8.87 -9.50
CA GLY A 77 -1.40 -8.31 -10.44
C GLY A 77 -2.75 -7.93 -9.81
N ASN A 78 -2.95 -8.19 -8.53
CA ASN A 78 -4.21 -7.88 -7.82
C ASN A 78 -4.16 -6.55 -7.03
N ASN A 79 -3.32 -5.62 -7.46
CA ASN A 79 -3.30 -4.27 -6.87
C ASN A 79 -4.51 -3.43 -7.32
N ASP A 80 -5.08 -3.73 -8.48
CA ASP A 80 -6.35 -3.16 -8.95
C ASP A 80 -7.52 -3.89 -8.28
N ASP A 81 -8.19 -3.22 -7.34
CA ASP A 81 -9.28 -3.78 -6.56
C ASP A 81 -10.49 -4.16 -7.42
N TRP A 82 -10.74 -3.47 -8.51
CA TRP A 82 -11.87 -3.77 -9.40
C TRP A 82 -11.59 -5.02 -10.23
N ALA A 83 -10.40 -5.12 -10.82
CA ALA A 83 -9.97 -6.33 -11.55
C ALA A 83 -9.94 -7.55 -10.62
N MET A 84 -9.38 -7.39 -9.42
CA MET A 84 -9.36 -8.45 -8.41
C MET A 84 -10.77 -8.90 -8.01
N THR A 85 -11.70 -7.95 -7.80
CA THR A 85 -13.09 -8.24 -7.43
C THR A 85 -13.81 -9.00 -8.54
N ALA A 86 -13.62 -8.60 -9.81
CA ALA A 86 -14.20 -9.32 -10.96
C ALA A 86 -13.66 -10.76 -11.06
N ALA A 87 -12.34 -10.94 -10.90
CA ALA A 87 -11.71 -12.26 -10.91
C ALA A 87 -12.20 -13.14 -9.76
N TRP A 88 -12.39 -12.56 -8.57
CA TRP A 88 -12.92 -13.29 -7.41
C TRP A 88 -14.35 -13.74 -7.62
N LEU A 89 -15.22 -12.88 -8.14
CA LEU A 89 -16.61 -13.21 -8.50
C LEU A 89 -16.67 -14.33 -9.53
N THR A 90 -15.83 -14.27 -10.56
CA THR A 90 -15.73 -15.33 -11.58
C THR A 90 -15.32 -16.66 -10.95
N ALA A 91 -14.35 -16.67 -10.04
CA ALA A 91 -13.93 -17.87 -9.31
C ALA A 91 -15.01 -18.43 -8.36
N LEU A 92 -15.97 -17.61 -7.95
CA LEU A 92 -17.13 -18.03 -7.16
C LEU A 92 -18.29 -18.57 -8.03
N GLY A 93 -18.11 -18.65 -9.36
CA GLY A 93 -19.12 -19.09 -10.29
C GLY A 93 -20.07 -17.99 -10.79
N ARG A 94 -19.72 -16.73 -10.56
CA ARG A 94 -20.44 -15.54 -11.03
C ARG A 94 -19.54 -14.75 -12.01
N PRO A 95 -19.52 -15.10 -13.31
CA PRO A 95 -18.78 -14.33 -14.31
C PRO A 95 -19.17 -12.85 -14.23
N THR A 96 -18.18 -11.98 -14.10
CA THR A 96 -18.39 -10.55 -13.87
C THR A 96 -17.35 -9.79 -14.67
N THR A 97 -17.79 -8.78 -15.41
CA THR A 97 -16.86 -7.89 -16.15
C THR A 97 -16.19 -6.91 -15.18
N TYR A 98 -15.09 -6.33 -15.65
CA TYR A 98 -14.38 -5.26 -14.93
C TYR A 98 -15.34 -4.08 -14.62
N ASP A 99 -16.11 -3.64 -15.61
CA ASP A 99 -17.01 -2.49 -15.49
C ASP A 99 -18.18 -2.76 -14.54
N GLU A 100 -18.74 -3.96 -14.55
CA GLU A 100 -19.79 -4.35 -13.59
C GLU A 100 -19.25 -4.38 -12.15
N ALA A 101 -18.07 -4.97 -11.95
CA ALA A 101 -17.41 -5.01 -10.66
C ALA A 101 -17.12 -3.59 -10.17
N ARG A 102 -16.55 -2.75 -11.03
CA ARG A 102 -16.23 -1.34 -10.74
C ARG A 102 -17.48 -0.54 -10.38
N ALA A 103 -18.51 -0.58 -11.21
CA ALA A 103 -19.75 0.16 -10.99
C ALA A 103 -20.41 -0.21 -9.65
N THR A 104 -20.39 -1.50 -9.28
CA THR A 104 -20.94 -1.96 -8.01
C THR A 104 -20.05 -1.56 -6.82
N PHE A 105 -18.73 -1.69 -6.97
CA PHE A 105 -17.77 -1.26 -5.97
C PHE A 105 -17.88 0.24 -5.67
N GLU A 106 -17.98 1.07 -6.71
CA GLU A 106 -18.11 2.52 -6.59
C GLU A 106 -19.39 2.94 -5.85
N LYS A 107 -20.50 2.20 -5.99
CA LYS A 107 -21.70 2.45 -5.18
C LYS A 107 -21.46 2.27 -3.68
N PHE A 108 -20.68 1.26 -3.29
CA PHE A 108 -20.30 1.10 -1.88
C PHE A 108 -19.26 2.12 -1.44
N TYR A 109 -18.28 2.40 -2.30
CA TYR A 109 -17.18 3.31 -1.97
C TYR A 109 -17.64 4.77 -1.88
N TRP A 110 -18.29 5.28 -2.92
CA TRP A 110 -18.75 6.68 -2.98
C TRP A 110 -20.09 6.89 -2.26
N GLY A 111 -20.90 5.85 -2.19
CA GLY A 111 -22.29 5.92 -1.76
C GLY A 111 -23.26 6.12 -2.92
N THR A 112 -24.52 6.17 -2.56
CA THR A 112 -25.65 6.46 -3.46
C THR A 112 -26.54 7.50 -2.82
N ASP A 113 -27.52 8.03 -3.54
CA ASP A 113 -28.46 9.01 -3.03
C ASP A 113 -29.06 8.56 -1.68
N GLY A 114 -28.88 9.41 -0.66
CA GLY A 114 -29.34 9.16 0.71
C GLY A 114 -28.46 8.21 1.54
N LYS A 115 -27.42 7.57 0.97
CA LYS A 115 -26.51 6.68 1.73
C LYS A 115 -25.05 7.11 1.56
N PRO A 116 -24.36 7.52 2.65
CA PRO A 116 -22.96 7.92 2.58
C PRO A 116 -22.08 6.72 2.24
N GLY A 117 -21.10 6.94 1.35
CA GLY A 117 -20.14 5.92 0.96
C GLY A 117 -19.07 5.62 2.01
N LEU A 118 -18.47 4.45 1.88
CA LEU A 118 -17.42 3.98 2.77
C LEU A 118 -16.15 4.86 2.75
N VAL A 119 -15.92 5.60 1.67
CA VAL A 119 -14.79 6.56 1.55
C VAL A 119 -14.70 7.54 2.73
N ARG A 120 -15.81 7.83 3.39
CA ARG A 120 -15.83 8.70 4.57
C ARG A 120 -15.13 8.11 5.80
N ASN A 121 -14.93 6.79 5.82
CA ASN A 121 -14.28 6.07 6.90
C ASN A 121 -12.75 6.00 6.76
N GLU A 122 -12.17 6.61 5.73
CA GLU A 122 -10.72 6.65 5.55
C GLU A 122 -10.03 7.35 6.72
N LYS A 123 -8.92 6.76 7.15
CA LYS A 123 -8.10 7.28 8.25
C LYS A 123 -6.65 7.37 7.81
N LEU A 124 -5.98 8.47 8.16
CA LEU A 124 -4.53 8.58 7.98
C LEU A 124 -3.80 7.64 8.94
N LEU A 125 -2.83 6.91 8.41
CA LEU A 125 -1.86 6.11 9.17
C LEU A 125 -0.62 6.93 9.57
N ILE A 126 -0.51 8.13 9.03
CA ILE A 126 0.61 9.07 9.25
C ILE A 126 0.05 10.45 9.57
N THR A 127 0.72 11.19 10.43
CA THR A 127 0.30 12.55 10.76
C THR A 127 0.86 13.58 9.78
N PRO A 128 0.17 14.69 9.51
CA PRO A 128 0.71 15.80 8.73
C PRO A 128 2.05 16.31 9.24
N VAL A 129 2.24 16.35 10.56
CA VAL A 129 3.51 16.74 11.20
C VAL A 129 4.65 15.79 10.81
N GLN A 130 4.38 14.50 10.67
CA GLN A 130 5.40 13.54 10.23
C GLN A 130 5.77 13.74 8.76
N ILE A 131 4.77 13.99 7.89
CA ILE A 131 5.00 14.34 6.48
C ILE A 131 5.88 15.60 6.39
N GLN A 132 5.52 16.65 7.12
CA GLN A 132 6.29 17.90 7.18
C GLN A 132 7.74 17.68 7.64
N ARG A 133 7.97 16.83 8.65
CA ARG A 133 9.33 16.49 9.12
C ARG A 133 10.16 15.82 8.03
N TRP A 134 9.57 14.91 7.26
CA TRP A 134 10.25 14.27 6.13
C TRP A 134 10.52 15.27 5.01
N ALA A 135 9.56 16.13 4.67
CA ALA A 135 9.69 17.12 3.60
C ALA A 135 10.83 18.13 3.84
N LYS A 136 11.21 18.38 5.12
CA LYS A 136 12.38 19.22 5.45
C LYS A 136 13.73 18.61 5.05
N ARG A 137 13.78 17.30 4.77
CA ARG A 137 15.03 16.55 4.57
C ARG A 137 15.06 15.75 3.27
N TYR A 138 13.91 15.42 2.73
CA TYR A 138 13.73 14.54 1.58
C TYR A 138 12.74 15.15 0.60
N GLU A 139 12.95 14.91 -0.68
CA GLU A 139 11.91 15.12 -1.67
C GLU A 139 10.86 14.02 -1.52
N LEU A 140 9.60 14.38 -1.30
CA LEU A 140 8.51 13.43 -1.14
C LEU A 140 7.72 13.29 -2.43
N ASN A 141 7.34 12.06 -2.77
CA ASN A 141 6.53 11.74 -3.94
C ASN A 141 5.54 10.61 -3.61
N LEU A 142 4.47 10.50 -4.41
CA LEU A 142 3.47 9.44 -4.29
C LEU A 142 3.37 8.66 -5.60
N PHE A 143 3.23 7.32 -5.48
CA PHE A 143 2.86 6.43 -6.57
C PHE A 143 1.75 5.49 -6.10
N THR A 144 0.53 5.72 -6.56
CA THR A 144 -0.68 5.07 -6.04
C THR A 144 -1.50 4.40 -7.14
N GLY A 145 -2.19 3.33 -6.78
CA GLY A 145 -3.22 2.69 -7.62
C GLY A 145 -4.56 3.43 -7.63
N ARG A 146 -4.71 4.53 -6.89
CA ARG A 146 -5.92 5.35 -6.91
C ARG A 146 -6.05 6.12 -8.21
N THR A 147 -7.29 6.39 -8.61
CA THR A 147 -7.60 7.42 -9.62
C THR A 147 -7.29 8.82 -9.07
N ARG A 148 -7.13 9.79 -9.95
CA ARG A 148 -6.97 11.20 -9.58
C ARG A 148 -8.15 11.71 -8.75
N GLN A 149 -9.36 11.27 -9.08
CA GLN A 149 -10.57 11.62 -8.34
C GLN A 149 -10.53 11.10 -6.90
N GLU A 150 -10.23 9.82 -6.71
CA GLU A 150 -10.14 9.19 -5.39
C GLU A 150 -9.04 9.83 -4.54
N PHE A 151 -7.86 10.04 -5.14
CA PHE A 151 -6.76 10.73 -4.47
C PHE A 151 -7.18 12.13 -4.02
N SER A 152 -7.74 12.93 -4.93
CA SER A 152 -8.14 14.31 -4.63
C SER A 152 -9.21 14.38 -3.55
N PHE A 153 -10.22 13.50 -3.59
CA PHE A 153 -11.27 13.47 -2.59
C PHE A 153 -10.72 13.17 -1.20
N THR A 154 -9.84 12.18 -1.10
CA THR A 154 -9.23 11.76 0.16
C THR A 154 -8.34 12.86 0.73
N PHE A 155 -7.41 13.36 -0.07
CA PHE A 155 -6.37 14.27 0.41
C PHE A 155 -6.83 15.74 0.56
N LYS A 156 -7.92 16.16 -0.09
CA LYS A 156 -8.55 17.48 0.19
C LYS A 156 -8.92 17.68 1.66
N ARG A 157 -9.15 16.60 2.39
CA ARG A 157 -9.54 16.62 3.80
C ARG A 157 -8.35 16.67 4.76
N TRP A 158 -7.14 16.45 4.26
CA TRP A 158 -5.93 16.35 5.09
C TRP A 158 -4.86 17.31 4.62
N ALA A 159 -4.33 18.10 5.55
CA ALA A 159 -3.18 18.96 5.28
C ALA A 159 -1.94 18.11 5.01
N GLY A 160 -1.03 18.64 4.17
CA GLY A 160 0.27 18.01 3.91
C GLY A 160 0.46 17.48 2.50
N THR A 161 -0.55 17.58 1.62
CA THR A 161 -0.40 17.19 0.21
C THR A 161 0.56 18.08 -0.57
N GLU A 162 0.68 19.33 -0.16
CA GLU A 162 1.61 20.31 -0.72
C GLU A 162 3.08 19.93 -0.57
N TYR A 163 3.40 19.00 0.33
CA TYR A 163 4.77 18.51 0.52
C TYR A 163 5.19 17.46 -0.51
N PHE A 164 4.25 16.90 -1.30
CA PHE A 164 4.57 15.92 -2.34
C PHE A 164 4.83 16.62 -3.68
N ARG A 165 6.07 16.48 -4.17
CA ARG A 165 6.49 17.10 -5.43
C ARG A 165 5.78 16.52 -6.65
N ARG A 166 5.63 15.19 -6.67
CA ARG A 166 4.91 14.48 -7.74
C ARG A 166 3.94 13.49 -7.13
N VAL A 167 2.77 13.42 -7.71
CA VAL A 167 1.73 12.43 -7.41
C VAL A 167 1.39 11.73 -8.70
N ILE A 168 1.80 10.47 -8.81
CA ILE A 168 1.50 9.59 -9.93
C ILE A 168 0.38 8.65 -9.52
N THR A 169 -0.75 8.77 -10.19
CA THR A 169 -1.95 7.94 -9.99
C THR A 169 -2.06 6.89 -11.10
N MET A 170 -3.07 6.02 -11.04
CA MET A 170 -3.35 5.06 -12.11
C MET A 170 -3.82 5.71 -13.41
N ASP A 171 -4.17 7.01 -13.38
CA ASP A 171 -4.55 7.76 -14.58
C ASP A 171 -3.34 8.36 -15.30
N ASP A 172 -2.16 8.39 -14.66
CA ASP A 172 -0.95 9.05 -15.18
C ASP A 172 0.05 8.04 -15.76
N ALA A 173 0.05 6.79 -15.29
CA ALA A 173 1.01 5.76 -15.66
C ALA A 173 0.35 4.38 -15.69
N LYS A 174 1.05 3.41 -16.28
CA LYS A 174 0.63 2.00 -16.22
C LYS A 174 0.51 1.55 -14.78
N LYS A 175 -0.48 0.70 -14.55
CA LYS A 175 -0.76 0.13 -13.22
C LYS A 175 0.42 -0.70 -12.71
N LYS A 176 0.68 -0.64 -11.42
CA LYS A 176 1.60 -1.58 -10.76
C LYS A 176 1.19 -3.03 -11.06
N PRO A 177 2.12 -3.92 -11.37
CA PRO A 177 3.56 -3.87 -11.08
C PRO A 177 4.43 -3.19 -12.15
N ASP A 178 3.90 -2.48 -13.15
CA ASP A 178 4.71 -1.76 -14.12
C ASP A 178 5.52 -0.66 -13.40
N PRO A 179 6.85 -0.54 -13.68
CA PRO A 179 7.71 0.44 -13.04
C PRO A 179 7.59 1.88 -13.60
N GLU A 180 6.72 2.12 -14.58
CA GLU A 180 6.62 3.39 -15.30
C GLU A 180 6.44 4.59 -14.36
N GLY A 181 5.50 4.50 -13.40
CA GLY A 181 5.25 5.58 -12.46
C GLY A 181 6.47 5.93 -11.59
N LEU A 182 7.26 4.93 -11.18
CA LEU A 182 8.52 5.17 -10.46
C LEU A 182 9.56 5.84 -11.37
N ARG A 183 9.67 5.43 -12.63
CA ARG A 183 10.58 6.05 -13.60
C ARG A 183 10.19 7.50 -13.87
N MET A 184 8.91 7.80 -13.98
CA MET A 184 8.41 9.18 -14.11
C MET A 184 8.78 10.04 -12.90
N ILE A 185 8.69 9.49 -11.67
CA ILE A 185 9.11 10.19 -10.46
C ILE A 185 10.62 10.42 -10.45
N LEU A 186 11.40 9.43 -10.85
CA LEU A 186 12.87 9.54 -10.89
C LEU A 186 13.35 10.56 -11.92
N ASP A 187 12.70 10.66 -13.07
CA ASP A 187 13.02 11.65 -14.11
C ASP A 187 14.51 11.62 -14.52
N GLY A 188 15.02 10.44 -14.81
CA GLY A 188 16.42 10.22 -15.17
C GLY A 188 17.42 10.21 -14.00
N ARG A 189 16.97 10.47 -12.77
CA ARG A 189 17.81 10.44 -11.57
C ARG A 189 18.18 9.00 -11.17
N ASP A 190 19.30 8.86 -10.46
CA ASP A 190 19.78 7.57 -9.96
C ASP A 190 18.73 6.90 -9.06
N PRO A 191 18.24 5.70 -9.42
CA PRO A 191 17.29 4.95 -8.59
C PRO A 191 17.79 4.68 -7.16
N ALA A 192 19.11 4.56 -6.95
CA ALA A 192 19.70 4.34 -5.64
C ALA A 192 19.57 5.55 -4.70
N ALA A 193 19.30 6.74 -5.24
CA ALA A 193 19.01 7.94 -4.45
C ALA A 193 17.56 7.98 -3.91
N ALA A 194 16.70 7.03 -4.32
CA ALA A 194 15.33 6.94 -3.88
C ALA A 194 15.09 5.74 -2.95
N LEU A 195 14.02 5.83 -2.17
CA LEU A 195 13.45 4.72 -1.42
C LEU A 195 11.94 4.70 -1.67
N TYR A 196 11.42 3.58 -2.16
CA TYR A 196 9.99 3.37 -2.30
C TYR A 196 9.45 2.58 -1.11
N VAL A 197 8.34 3.05 -0.54
CA VAL A 197 7.65 2.43 0.60
C VAL A 197 6.27 1.99 0.15
N GLY A 198 5.98 0.70 0.23
CA GLY A 198 4.71 0.12 -0.19
C GLY A 198 4.30 -1.07 0.68
N ASP A 199 3.08 -1.56 0.52
CA ASP A 199 2.57 -2.69 1.29
C ASP A 199 2.13 -3.87 0.42
N ASN A 200 2.13 -3.71 -0.92
CA ASN A 200 1.68 -4.73 -1.85
C ASN A 200 2.86 -5.40 -2.58
N ILE A 201 2.65 -6.64 -3.03
CA ILE A 201 3.62 -7.38 -3.86
C ILE A 201 3.92 -6.64 -5.17
N ASP A 202 2.90 -6.00 -5.75
CA ASP A 202 3.04 -5.23 -6.98
C ASP A 202 3.90 -3.97 -6.79
N ASP A 203 3.94 -3.39 -5.57
CA ASP A 203 4.89 -2.32 -5.22
C ASP A 203 6.34 -2.80 -5.28
N ALA A 204 6.60 -3.97 -4.67
CA ALA A 204 7.92 -4.56 -4.66
C ALA A 204 8.40 -4.94 -6.07
N LEU A 205 7.49 -5.44 -6.92
CA LEU A 205 7.78 -5.77 -8.31
C LEU A 205 8.05 -4.50 -9.15
N ALA A 206 7.26 -3.44 -8.98
CA ALA A 206 7.47 -2.14 -9.61
C ALA A 206 8.82 -1.54 -9.18
N ALA A 207 9.14 -1.56 -7.88
CA ALA A 207 10.41 -1.10 -7.34
C ALA A 207 11.59 -1.85 -7.96
N ARG A 208 11.52 -3.19 -8.04
CA ARG A 208 12.53 -4.03 -8.68
C ARG A 208 12.70 -3.68 -10.16
N GLY A 209 11.59 -3.51 -10.89
CA GLY A 209 11.60 -3.12 -12.32
C GLY A 209 12.20 -1.74 -12.57
N ALA A 210 12.05 -0.81 -11.62
CA ALA A 210 12.66 0.53 -11.65
C ALA A 210 14.07 0.56 -11.01
N ARG A 211 14.56 -0.53 -10.41
CA ARG A 211 15.80 -0.62 -9.62
C ARG A 211 15.83 0.32 -8.39
N VAL A 212 14.66 0.67 -7.87
CA VAL A 212 14.52 1.52 -6.68
C VAL A 212 14.59 0.65 -5.42
N PRO A 213 15.43 0.98 -4.43
CA PRO A 213 15.37 0.38 -3.11
C PRO A 213 13.95 0.40 -2.53
N PHE A 214 13.52 -0.72 -1.93
CA PHE A 214 12.15 -0.91 -1.45
C PHE A 214 12.09 -1.27 0.02
N ALA A 215 11.20 -0.60 0.76
CA ALA A 215 10.83 -0.96 2.12
C ALA A 215 9.36 -1.38 2.15
N ALA A 216 9.09 -2.58 2.66
CA ALA A 216 7.74 -3.11 2.73
C ALA A 216 7.08 -2.79 4.08
N ILE A 217 5.81 -2.39 4.03
CA ILE A 217 4.95 -2.32 5.21
C ILE A 217 4.25 -3.68 5.37
N VAL A 218 4.43 -4.29 6.54
CA VAL A 218 3.76 -5.55 6.91
C VAL A 218 3.30 -5.43 8.35
N ALA A 219 2.02 -5.15 8.56
CA ALA A 219 1.47 -4.98 9.89
C ALA A 219 1.37 -6.32 10.62
N ALA A 220 1.82 -6.36 11.87
CA ALA A 220 1.62 -7.52 12.74
C ALA A 220 0.11 -7.71 12.99
N GLY A 221 -0.39 -8.91 12.73
CA GLY A 221 -1.83 -9.23 12.84
C GLY A 221 -2.54 -9.31 11.49
N ASP A 222 -1.91 -8.90 10.39
CA ASP A 222 -2.45 -9.16 9.07
C ASP A 222 -2.50 -10.66 8.78
N ALA A 223 -3.55 -11.11 8.12
CA ALA A 223 -3.64 -12.49 7.66
C ALA A 223 -2.46 -12.79 6.72
N GLY A 224 -1.78 -13.93 6.95
CA GLY A 224 -0.61 -14.31 6.16
C GLY A 224 0.65 -13.48 6.45
N TYR A 225 0.75 -12.81 7.60
CA TYR A 225 1.89 -11.98 7.99
C TYR A 225 3.25 -12.63 7.69
N ARG A 226 3.47 -13.87 8.12
CA ARG A 226 4.75 -14.58 7.91
C ARG A 226 5.02 -14.83 6.43
N GLN A 227 4.02 -15.24 5.66
CA GLN A 227 4.12 -15.48 4.21
C GLN A 227 4.43 -14.19 3.46
N ARG A 228 3.76 -13.08 3.81
CA ARG A 228 4.03 -11.76 3.22
C ARG A 228 5.45 -11.30 3.52
N MET A 229 5.92 -11.45 4.76
CA MET A 229 7.31 -11.13 5.13
C MET A 229 8.32 -11.95 4.33
N ALA A 230 8.11 -13.27 4.17
CA ALA A 230 8.97 -14.14 3.37
C ALA A 230 8.99 -13.66 1.92
N ARG A 231 7.81 -13.41 1.34
CA ARG A 231 7.70 -12.97 -0.05
C ARG A 231 8.39 -11.64 -0.32
N PHE A 232 8.27 -10.65 0.56
CA PHE A 232 8.97 -9.38 0.41
C PHE A 232 10.50 -9.55 0.50
N ARG A 233 10.99 -10.46 1.35
CA ARG A 233 12.43 -10.78 1.41
C ARG A 233 12.91 -11.40 0.10
N GLU A 234 12.18 -12.38 -0.45
CA GLU A 234 12.47 -12.99 -1.76
C GLU A 234 12.50 -11.95 -2.89
N LEU A 235 11.63 -10.95 -2.83
CA LEU A 235 11.58 -9.85 -3.80
C LEU A 235 12.67 -8.80 -3.58
N GLY A 236 13.51 -8.95 -2.56
CA GLY A 236 14.65 -8.07 -2.30
C GLY A 236 14.29 -6.82 -1.52
N ALA A 237 13.19 -6.83 -0.75
CA ALA A 237 12.90 -5.72 0.14
C ALA A 237 14.08 -5.46 1.07
N LEU A 238 14.50 -4.20 1.16
CA LEU A 238 15.62 -3.75 1.99
C LEU A 238 15.29 -3.83 3.47
N ALA A 239 14.04 -3.51 3.81
CA ALA A 239 13.52 -3.57 5.16
C ALA A 239 12.03 -3.94 5.19
N LEU A 240 11.61 -4.50 6.32
CA LEU A 240 10.21 -4.76 6.65
C LEU A 240 9.84 -3.88 7.86
N LEU A 241 8.83 -3.07 7.69
CA LEU A 241 8.34 -2.10 8.67
C LEU A 241 6.94 -2.49 9.11
N ALA A 242 6.59 -2.30 10.36
CA ALA A 242 5.23 -2.51 10.81
C ALA A 242 4.29 -1.37 10.36
N ARG A 243 4.81 -0.17 10.18
CA ARG A 243 4.06 1.05 9.81
C ARG A 243 4.97 2.05 9.12
N ALA A 244 4.42 2.93 8.29
CA ALA A 244 5.19 3.98 7.60
C ALA A 244 6.01 4.86 8.55
N ARG A 245 5.49 5.19 9.74
CA ARG A 245 6.23 6.01 10.74
C ARG A 245 7.52 5.35 11.24
N ASP A 246 7.63 4.03 11.14
CA ASP A 246 8.82 3.28 11.57
C ASP A 246 9.98 3.48 10.58
N LEU A 247 9.74 4.10 9.42
CA LEU A 247 10.74 4.52 8.45
C LEU A 247 11.85 5.39 9.07
N ASN A 248 11.53 6.17 10.11
CA ASN A 248 12.51 6.97 10.84
C ASN A 248 13.68 6.15 11.42
N GLN A 249 13.51 4.83 11.61
CA GLN A 249 14.54 3.93 12.09
C GLN A 249 15.53 3.50 10.99
N LEU A 250 15.12 3.63 9.72
CA LEU A 250 15.97 3.35 8.55
C LEU A 250 16.75 4.57 8.08
N LEU A 251 16.19 5.76 8.30
CA LEU A 251 16.72 7.01 7.80
C LEU A 251 17.77 7.55 8.77
N VAL A 252 18.89 8.01 8.22
CA VAL A 252 19.95 8.69 9.02
C VAL A 252 19.38 9.96 9.63
N LYS A 253 19.69 10.17 10.90
CA LYS A 253 19.40 11.44 11.60
C LYS A 253 20.22 12.59 11.04
#